data_8aa5daa463b1596c3434c28281600d1f
#
_entry.id   8aa5daa463b1596c3434c28281600d1f
#
_cell.length_a   1.000
_cell.length_b   1.000
_cell.length_c   1.000
_cell.angle_alpha   90.00
_cell.angle_beta   90.00
_cell.angle_gamma   90.00
#
_symmetry.space_group_name_H-M   'P 1'
#
loop_
_entity.id
_entity.type
_entity.pdbx_description
1 polymer ?
#
loop_
_entity_poly.entity_id
_entity_poly.type
_entity_poly.pdbx_seq_one_letter_code
_entity_poly.pdbx_strand_id
1 'polypeptide(L)'
;MNEMTQEEKLRYWQEWLERSDAAMSAEALRMDEREALYRGETRLIEPLTGNERSGRDRRKTAHLRNVVAENIESQVSSVIPQPKVTARRREDEWRAKLLEDMLRNELDRLPFEELNDRMERTVPIQGGAYWLVEWDEGKQQYGAGGDVRVSAVHPRQVVPQDGVYTAVEDMDAVVLKLPQTRGSILRRYGIDVSAETNTEPELTGAGADDELVTQYAAYYRQPEGGIGKFSWVGDTILEDLPDCQQRLLRRCRDCGALVLDGKTCPDCGGKRFRWQAEDYEEVWTEKRTAHGTVIPGRHPELDEEGHTRFAPTRIPFYRPDVYPIFLQRNISLYGRLLGDSDVEKIRDQQNTINRMETKIIDRLVKAGTRITLPDRADFRVDPEDGEKWYVGSAADRNLIGVYDFSGDLQYEMGYLNQVYEEARQLLGITDSFQGRKDTTATSGVAKQFAAAQSAGRLESKRILKEAAYAELFRRIVQLKLAYADEPRPIVTGENGEGKYDSFDRYDFLEQGPDGEWHWILDRFTFSCDVSAPLAGDRERLWENAAAHLRAGAYGDPKEPETLLLYWGKLERLHYPGAAETKAALEARLKAGMTDRDRAAAPVLESDAGEVRA
;
A
#
# COMPACT_ATOMS: atom_id res chain seq x y z
N MET A 1 3.77 33.06 7.82
CA MET A 1 3.41 32.89 6.41
C MET A 1 2.21 33.74 5.95
N ASN A 2 1.26 34.06 6.80
CA ASN A 2 0.05 34.82 6.40
C ASN A 2 0.31 36.27 5.93
N GLU A 3 1.47 36.86 6.24
CA GLU A 3 1.84 38.24 5.83
C GLU A 3 2.74 38.28 4.58
N MET A 4 3.20 37.13 4.08
CA MET A 4 4.07 37.06 2.90
C MET A 4 3.27 37.18 1.60
N THR A 5 3.85 37.85 0.62
CA THR A 5 3.31 37.83 -0.74
C THR A 5 3.45 36.45 -1.39
N GLN A 6 2.67 36.16 -2.43
CA GLN A 6 2.76 34.88 -3.13
C GLN A 6 4.15 34.60 -3.70
N GLU A 7 4.85 35.62 -4.21
CA GLU A 7 6.22 35.47 -4.72
C GLU A 7 7.22 35.17 -3.60
N GLU A 8 7.06 35.79 -2.42
CA GLU A 8 7.90 35.51 -1.25
C GLU A 8 7.66 34.08 -0.72
N LYS A 9 6.40 33.61 -0.72
CA LYS A 9 6.06 32.22 -0.36
C LYS A 9 6.68 31.21 -1.33
N LEU A 10 6.60 31.49 -2.64
CA LEU A 10 7.20 30.62 -3.65
C LEU A 10 8.71 30.49 -3.43
N ARG A 11 9.41 31.62 -3.25
CA ARG A 11 10.84 31.60 -2.98
C ARG A 11 11.18 30.86 -1.69
N TYR A 12 10.41 31.08 -0.63
CA TYR A 12 10.58 30.37 0.64
C TYR A 12 10.47 28.85 0.45
N TRP A 13 9.46 28.37 -0.29
CA TRP A 13 9.27 26.94 -0.50
C TRP A 13 10.31 26.34 -1.46
N GLN A 14 10.79 27.09 -2.44
CA GLN A 14 11.88 26.64 -3.31
C GLN A 14 13.20 26.50 -2.51
N GLU A 15 13.54 27.48 -1.68
CA GLU A 15 14.73 27.41 -0.80
C GLU A 15 14.61 26.30 0.25
N TRP A 16 13.41 26.09 0.81
CA TRP A 16 13.14 25.00 1.75
C TRP A 16 13.32 23.63 1.07
N LEU A 17 12.78 23.47 -0.13
CA LEU A 17 12.89 22.26 -0.93
C LEU A 17 14.35 21.96 -1.26
N GLU A 18 15.11 22.93 -1.76
CA GLU A 18 16.52 22.76 -2.11
C GLU A 18 17.35 22.30 -0.90
N ARG A 19 17.15 22.89 0.26
CA ARG A 19 17.84 22.51 1.49
C ARG A 19 17.49 21.09 1.94
N SER A 20 16.21 20.76 1.97
CA SER A 20 15.74 19.45 2.44
C SER A 20 16.07 18.33 1.44
N ASP A 21 16.02 18.62 0.14
CA ASP A 21 16.41 17.67 -0.90
C ASP A 21 17.92 17.40 -0.90
N ALA A 22 18.74 18.43 -0.63
CA ALA A 22 20.18 18.28 -0.44
C ALA A 22 20.49 17.38 0.77
N ALA A 23 19.76 17.51 1.88
CA ALA A 23 19.88 16.63 3.05
C ALA A 23 19.49 15.17 2.73
N MET A 24 18.52 15.00 1.82
CA MET A 24 18.04 13.68 1.38
C MET A 24 18.90 13.04 0.28
N SER A 25 19.85 13.75 -0.32
CA SER A 25 20.60 13.31 -1.51
C SER A 25 21.29 11.95 -1.33
N ALA A 26 21.91 11.71 -0.16
CA ALA A 26 22.56 10.45 0.14
C ALA A 26 21.55 9.27 0.25
N GLU A 27 20.36 9.51 0.80
CA GLU A 27 19.31 8.50 0.89
C GLU A 27 18.64 8.27 -0.48
N ALA A 28 18.48 9.32 -1.27
CA ALA A 28 18.00 9.23 -2.64
C ALA A 28 18.88 8.31 -3.51
N LEU A 29 20.21 8.47 -3.43
CA LEU A 29 21.15 7.57 -4.12
C LEU A 29 21.01 6.11 -3.65
N ARG A 30 20.81 5.88 -2.35
CA ARG A 30 20.57 4.53 -1.84
C ARG A 30 19.25 3.94 -2.34
N MET A 31 18.21 4.77 -2.46
CA MET A 31 16.93 4.34 -3.05
C MET A 31 17.09 3.89 -4.49
N ASP A 32 17.84 4.65 -5.29
CA ASP A 32 18.11 4.33 -6.69
C ASP A 32 18.96 3.04 -6.81
N GLU A 33 19.95 2.84 -5.92
CA GLU A 33 20.73 1.60 -5.84
C GLU A 33 19.86 0.38 -5.47
N ARG A 34 18.92 0.52 -4.52
CA ARG A 34 18.00 -0.54 -4.12
C ARG A 34 17.08 -0.95 -5.28
N GLU A 35 16.54 0.03 -6.01
CA GLU A 35 15.74 -0.22 -7.20
C GLU A 35 16.55 -0.91 -8.30
N ALA A 36 17.77 -0.45 -8.57
CA ALA A 36 18.65 -1.06 -9.56
C ALA A 36 18.98 -2.52 -9.20
N LEU A 37 19.25 -2.81 -7.93
CA LEU A 37 19.49 -4.19 -7.47
C LEU A 37 18.25 -5.07 -7.64
N TYR A 38 17.06 -4.57 -7.30
CA TYR A 38 15.81 -5.31 -7.49
C TYR A 38 15.52 -5.58 -8.96
N ARG A 39 15.76 -4.61 -9.86
CA ARG A 39 15.59 -4.77 -11.31
C ARG A 39 16.67 -5.64 -11.95
N GLY A 40 17.73 -5.97 -11.23
CA GLY A 40 18.89 -6.67 -11.79
C GLY A 40 19.76 -5.78 -12.70
N GLU A 41 19.62 -4.46 -12.60
CA GLU A 41 20.44 -3.47 -13.30
C GLU A 41 21.77 -3.28 -12.58
N THR A 42 22.51 -4.37 -12.35
CA THR A 42 23.76 -4.30 -11.60
C THR A 42 24.87 -3.75 -12.47
N ARG A 43 25.63 -2.82 -11.92
CA ARG A 43 26.89 -2.37 -12.49
C ARG A 43 27.85 -3.55 -12.50
N LEU A 44 28.40 -3.88 -13.69
CA LEU A 44 29.35 -4.95 -13.85
C LEU A 44 30.65 -4.57 -13.15
N ILE A 45 30.92 -5.19 -12.01
CA ILE A 45 32.14 -4.98 -11.25
C ILE A 45 33.16 -6.02 -11.72
N GLU A 46 34.35 -5.57 -12.05
CA GLU A 46 35.44 -6.47 -12.41
C GLU A 46 35.87 -7.30 -11.19
N PRO A 47 35.87 -8.65 -11.26
CA PRO A 47 36.14 -9.52 -10.11
C PRO A 47 37.49 -9.30 -9.43
N LEU A 48 38.50 -8.88 -10.21
CA LEU A 48 39.88 -8.72 -9.72
C LEU A 48 40.13 -7.33 -9.11
N THR A 49 39.59 -6.28 -9.70
CA THR A 49 39.90 -4.89 -9.30
C THR A 49 38.80 -4.23 -8.48
N GLY A 50 37.60 -4.80 -8.48
CA GLY A 50 36.43 -4.20 -7.83
C GLY A 50 35.90 -2.96 -8.56
N ASN A 51 36.47 -2.58 -9.70
CA ASN A 51 36.04 -1.42 -10.48
C ASN A 51 34.94 -1.76 -11.49
N GLU A 52 34.16 -0.78 -11.90
CA GLU A 52 33.20 -0.97 -12.98
C GLU A 52 33.87 -1.30 -14.30
N ARG A 53 33.36 -2.31 -15.00
CA ARG A 53 33.84 -2.67 -16.34
C ARG A 53 33.50 -1.54 -17.32
N SER A 54 34.47 -1.13 -18.12
CA SER A 54 34.28 -0.12 -19.16
C SER A 54 33.32 -0.61 -20.26
N GLY A 55 32.74 0.31 -21.02
CA GLY A 55 31.66 0.02 -21.99
C GLY A 55 31.93 -1.04 -23.05
N ARG A 56 33.23 -1.34 -23.37
CA ARG A 56 33.63 -2.46 -24.27
C ARG A 56 33.53 -3.82 -23.60
N ASP A 57 33.74 -3.91 -22.30
CA ASP A 57 33.69 -5.16 -21.53
C ASP A 57 32.29 -5.52 -21.04
N ARG A 58 31.34 -4.56 -21.10
CA ARG A 58 29.92 -4.81 -20.77
C ARG A 58 29.26 -5.93 -21.60
N ARG A 59 29.79 -6.25 -22.76
CA ARG A 59 29.26 -7.30 -23.65
C ARG A 59 29.79 -8.72 -23.33
N LYS A 60 30.71 -8.86 -22.40
CA LYS A 60 31.23 -10.17 -21.98
C LYS A 60 30.45 -10.63 -20.75
N THR A 61 29.53 -11.52 -21.03
CA THR A 61 28.84 -12.43 -20.09
C THR A 61 28.79 -11.97 -18.62
N ALA A 62 27.87 -11.11 -18.30
CA ALA A 62 27.41 -11.00 -16.92
C ALA A 62 26.21 -11.93 -16.78
N HIS A 63 26.37 -13.00 -16.08
CA HIS A 63 25.25 -13.76 -15.59
C HIS A 63 24.80 -13.12 -14.29
N LEU A 64 23.53 -12.73 -14.22
CA LEU A 64 22.96 -12.12 -13.06
C LEU A 64 21.88 -13.05 -12.50
N ARG A 65 22.15 -13.65 -11.36
CA ARG A 65 21.14 -14.31 -10.56
C ARG A 65 20.55 -13.29 -9.61
N ASN A 66 19.36 -12.80 -9.92
CA ASN A 66 18.70 -11.78 -9.11
C ASN A 66 18.04 -12.40 -7.87
N VAL A 67 18.85 -12.63 -6.84
CA VAL A 67 18.42 -13.17 -5.55
C VAL A 67 17.60 -12.15 -4.78
N VAL A 68 17.84 -10.85 -4.99
CA VAL A 68 17.05 -9.77 -4.40
C VAL A 68 15.60 -9.87 -4.85
N ALA A 69 15.35 -9.91 -6.17
CA ALA A 69 13.99 -10.03 -6.68
C ALA A 69 13.32 -11.34 -6.22
N GLU A 70 14.04 -12.48 -6.27
CA GLU A 70 13.52 -13.77 -5.79
C GLU A 70 13.01 -13.68 -4.35
N ASN A 71 13.79 -13.05 -3.46
CA ASN A 71 13.43 -12.93 -2.06
C ASN A 71 12.29 -11.91 -1.81
N ILE A 72 12.28 -10.78 -2.53
CA ILE A 72 11.18 -9.81 -2.42
C ILE A 72 9.87 -10.43 -2.93
N GLU A 73 9.87 -11.02 -4.14
CA GLU A 73 8.66 -11.63 -4.72
C GLU A 73 8.11 -12.78 -3.85
N SER A 74 8.96 -13.50 -3.13
CA SER A 74 8.51 -14.54 -2.21
C SER A 74 7.76 -14.02 -0.98
N GLN A 75 7.89 -12.72 -0.65
CA GLN A 75 7.23 -12.08 0.49
C GLN A 75 5.95 -11.34 0.08
N VAL A 76 5.77 -11.06 -1.22
CA VAL A 76 4.59 -10.33 -1.72
C VAL A 76 3.31 -11.05 -1.34
N SER A 77 2.44 -10.37 -0.62
CA SER A 77 1.15 -10.89 -0.19
C SER A 77 0.02 -10.20 -0.93
N SER A 78 -0.81 -10.97 -1.61
CA SER A 78 -2.04 -10.46 -2.25
C SER A 78 -3.17 -10.18 -1.25
N VAL A 79 -2.96 -10.50 0.04
CA VAL A 79 -3.99 -10.31 1.06
C VAL A 79 -4.09 -8.85 1.46
N ILE A 80 -5.25 -8.26 1.21
CA ILE A 80 -5.61 -6.90 1.65
C ILE A 80 -6.20 -7.02 3.05
N PRO A 81 -5.62 -6.34 4.07
CA PRO A 81 -6.18 -6.32 5.41
C PRO A 81 -7.61 -5.79 5.42
N GLN A 82 -8.52 -6.51 6.05
CA GLN A 82 -9.92 -6.13 6.14
C GLN A 82 -10.15 -5.17 7.32
N PRO A 83 -11.03 -4.17 7.16
CA PRO A 83 -11.31 -3.22 8.23
C PRO A 83 -12.05 -3.88 9.38
N LYS A 84 -11.66 -3.51 10.60
CA LYS A 84 -12.33 -3.81 11.84
C LYS A 84 -12.48 -2.53 12.65
N VAL A 85 -13.72 -2.17 12.95
CA VAL A 85 -14.03 -0.99 13.75
C VAL A 85 -14.69 -1.42 15.06
N THR A 86 -14.15 -0.94 16.18
CA THR A 86 -14.66 -1.27 17.51
C THR A 86 -15.14 0.00 18.21
N ALA A 87 -16.38 0.01 18.64
CA ALA A 87 -16.94 1.10 19.44
C ALA A 87 -16.49 0.96 20.91
N ARG A 88 -16.25 2.09 21.57
CA ARG A 88 -15.96 2.14 23.01
C ARG A 88 -17.21 2.09 23.89
N ARG A 89 -18.40 2.33 23.29
CA ARG A 89 -19.69 2.28 23.94
C ARG A 89 -20.61 1.31 23.22
N ARG A 90 -21.45 0.59 23.96
CA ARG A 90 -22.39 -0.37 23.41
C ARG A 90 -23.42 0.27 22.48
N GLU A 91 -23.86 1.47 22.81
CA GLU A 91 -24.81 2.25 22.01
C GLU A 91 -24.28 2.63 20.61
N ASP A 92 -22.95 2.65 20.43
CA ASP A 92 -22.27 3.00 19.19
C ASP A 92 -21.87 1.76 18.35
N GLU A 93 -22.23 0.53 18.77
CA GLU A 93 -21.89 -0.70 18.05
C GLU A 93 -22.44 -0.70 16.60
N TRP A 94 -23.64 -0.20 16.40
CA TRP A 94 -24.24 -0.11 15.08
C TRP A 94 -23.49 0.89 14.17
N ARG A 95 -23.00 2.01 14.73
CA ARG A 95 -22.17 2.98 14.01
C ARG A 95 -20.83 2.38 13.64
N ALA A 96 -20.20 1.63 14.54
CA ALA A 96 -18.96 0.90 14.24
C ALA A 96 -19.15 -0.09 13.09
N LYS A 97 -20.28 -0.81 13.07
CA LYS A 97 -20.62 -1.72 11.97
C LYS A 97 -20.85 -0.96 10.65
N LEU A 98 -21.53 0.19 10.70
CA LEU A 98 -21.75 1.04 9.55
C LEU A 98 -20.42 1.54 8.94
N LEU A 99 -19.46 1.96 9.79
CA LEU A 99 -18.11 2.35 9.34
C LEU A 99 -17.37 1.18 8.73
N GLU A 100 -17.46 0.00 9.32
CA GLU A 100 -16.81 -1.22 8.80
C GLU A 100 -17.35 -1.59 7.42
N ASP A 101 -18.68 -1.58 7.25
CA ASP A 101 -19.32 -1.88 5.98
C ASP A 101 -19.02 -0.80 4.93
N MET A 102 -19.00 0.48 5.30
CA MET A 102 -18.60 1.57 4.43
C MET A 102 -17.14 1.39 3.96
N LEU A 103 -16.22 1.08 4.86
CA LEU A 103 -14.82 0.84 4.51
C LEU A 103 -14.64 -0.37 3.59
N ARG A 104 -15.39 -1.46 3.78
CA ARG A 104 -15.38 -2.60 2.86
C ARG A 104 -15.84 -2.20 1.46
N ASN A 105 -16.91 -1.42 1.35
CA ASN A 105 -17.36 -0.89 0.06
C ASN A 105 -16.30 -0.01 -0.61
N GLU A 106 -15.53 0.78 0.16
CA GLU A 106 -14.43 1.56 -0.39
C GLU A 106 -13.27 0.67 -0.87
N LEU A 107 -12.95 -0.41 -0.15
CA LEU A 107 -11.93 -1.38 -0.58
C LEU A 107 -12.32 -2.06 -1.90
N ASP A 108 -13.58 -2.46 -2.04
CA ASP A 108 -14.08 -3.12 -3.27
C ASP A 108 -14.12 -2.16 -4.47
N ARG A 109 -14.31 -0.87 -4.22
CA ARG A 109 -14.47 0.15 -5.27
C ARG A 109 -13.16 0.77 -5.73
N LEU A 110 -12.23 0.97 -4.83
CA LEU A 110 -10.92 1.54 -5.13
C LEU A 110 -9.95 0.42 -5.60
N PRO A 111 -8.95 0.72 -6.44
CA PRO A 111 -8.04 -0.31 -6.98
C PRO A 111 -7.02 -0.78 -5.92
N PHE A 112 -7.52 -1.30 -4.79
CA PHE A 112 -6.67 -1.71 -3.68
C PHE A 112 -5.78 -2.90 -3.99
N GLU A 113 -6.14 -3.77 -4.93
CA GLU A 113 -5.29 -4.86 -5.40
C GLU A 113 -4.00 -4.30 -6.02
N GLU A 114 -4.11 -3.29 -6.89
CA GLU A 114 -2.95 -2.65 -7.51
C GLU A 114 -2.13 -1.83 -6.50
N LEU A 115 -2.81 -1.11 -5.62
CA LEU A 115 -2.16 -0.31 -4.57
C LEU A 115 -1.40 -1.20 -3.59
N ASN A 116 -2.02 -2.30 -3.12
CA ASN A 116 -1.39 -3.26 -2.24
C ASN A 116 -0.20 -3.93 -2.93
N ASP A 117 -0.35 -4.38 -4.18
CA ASP A 117 0.73 -5.00 -4.96
C ASP A 117 1.95 -4.06 -5.08
N ARG A 118 1.71 -2.79 -5.34
CA ARG A 118 2.77 -1.75 -5.39
C ARG A 118 3.43 -1.54 -4.03
N MET A 119 2.65 -1.45 -2.96
CA MET A 119 3.18 -1.26 -1.61
C MET A 119 3.96 -2.48 -1.12
N GLU A 120 3.49 -3.70 -1.40
CA GLU A 120 4.15 -4.96 -1.02
C GLU A 120 5.55 -5.11 -1.63
N ARG A 121 5.83 -4.45 -2.77
CA ARG A 121 7.18 -4.39 -3.34
C ARG A 121 7.96 -3.19 -2.86
N THR A 122 7.36 -2.00 -2.89
CA THR A 122 8.08 -0.76 -2.54
C THR A 122 8.54 -0.75 -1.08
N VAL A 123 7.71 -1.21 -0.15
CA VAL A 123 8.02 -1.19 1.29
C VAL A 123 9.26 -2.01 1.64
N PRO A 124 9.41 -3.29 1.25
CA PRO A 124 10.63 -4.05 1.56
C PRO A 124 11.84 -3.59 0.73
N ILE A 125 11.65 -3.06 -0.49
CA ILE A 125 12.75 -2.53 -1.29
C ILE A 125 13.32 -1.27 -0.65
N GLN A 126 12.47 -0.30 -0.34
CA GLN A 126 12.90 1.03 0.13
C GLN A 126 12.99 1.17 1.65
N GLY A 127 12.49 0.17 2.42
CA GLY A 127 12.38 0.23 3.86
C GLY A 127 11.09 0.90 4.35
N GLY A 128 10.32 1.48 3.45
CA GLY A 128 9.01 2.08 3.68
C GLY A 128 8.47 2.74 2.44
N ALA A 129 7.18 3.03 2.44
CA ALA A 129 6.51 3.78 1.39
C ALA A 129 5.36 4.58 2.00
N TYR A 130 4.83 5.54 1.26
CA TYR A 130 3.82 6.43 1.78
C TYR A 130 2.46 6.17 1.16
N TRP A 131 1.42 6.32 1.96
CA TRP A 131 0.05 6.42 1.55
C TRP A 131 -0.33 7.90 1.47
N LEU A 132 -0.95 8.30 0.36
CA LEU A 132 -1.54 9.62 0.18
C LEU A 132 -3.05 9.45 0.06
N VAL A 133 -3.80 10.11 0.94
CA VAL A 133 -5.27 10.03 1.02
C VAL A 133 -5.82 11.44 0.89
N GLU A 134 -6.48 11.72 -0.21
CA GLU A 134 -7.01 13.03 -0.55
C GLU A 134 -8.50 12.94 -0.90
N TRP A 135 -9.20 14.08 -0.77
CA TRP A 135 -10.53 14.24 -1.33
C TRP A 135 -10.42 14.81 -2.76
N ASP A 136 -11.08 14.18 -3.72
CA ASP A 136 -11.11 14.59 -5.11
C ASP A 136 -12.51 15.10 -5.46
N GLU A 137 -12.67 16.42 -5.50
CA GLU A 137 -13.93 17.10 -5.82
C GLU A 137 -14.38 16.87 -7.28
N GLY A 138 -13.44 16.55 -8.18
CA GLY A 138 -13.72 16.27 -9.59
C GLY A 138 -14.38 14.92 -9.84
N LYS A 139 -14.40 14.05 -8.85
CA LYS A 139 -15.04 12.74 -8.93
C LYS A 139 -16.49 12.80 -8.48
N GLN A 140 -17.26 11.82 -8.93
CA GLN A 140 -18.63 11.57 -8.46
C GLN A 140 -18.75 10.13 -7.97
N GLN A 141 -19.43 9.97 -6.85
CA GLN A 141 -19.76 8.65 -6.31
C GLN A 141 -21.29 8.54 -6.21
N TYR A 142 -21.88 7.64 -7.00
CA TYR A 142 -23.34 7.40 -7.03
C TYR A 142 -24.19 8.67 -7.23
N GLY A 143 -23.69 9.61 -8.04
CA GLY A 143 -24.35 10.89 -8.30
C GLY A 143 -24.02 12.00 -7.30
N ALA A 144 -23.45 11.70 -6.16
CA ALA A 144 -22.98 12.68 -5.19
C ALA A 144 -21.57 13.19 -5.53
N GLY A 145 -21.33 14.48 -5.31
CA GLY A 145 -20.06 15.14 -5.63
C GLY A 145 -18.91 14.73 -4.70
N GLY A 146 -17.72 14.67 -5.25
CA GLY A 146 -16.48 14.36 -4.54
C GLY A 146 -16.33 12.89 -4.12
N ASP A 147 -15.08 12.45 -4.00
CA ASP A 147 -14.76 11.10 -3.58
C ASP A 147 -13.34 10.98 -3.01
N VAL A 148 -13.10 9.94 -2.21
CA VAL A 148 -11.76 9.64 -1.69
C VAL A 148 -10.86 9.13 -2.80
N ARG A 149 -9.64 9.63 -2.82
CA ARG A 149 -8.53 9.17 -3.65
C ARG A 149 -7.43 8.63 -2.76
N VAL A 150 -7.04 7.38 -2.97
CA VAL A 150 -5.90 6.75 -2.30
C VAL A 150 -4.80 6.51 -3.32
N SER A 151 -3.57 6.82 -2.96
CA SER A 151 -2.40 6.62 -3.82
C SER A 151 -1.22 6.09 -3.02
N ALA A 152 -0.49 5.15 -3.60
CA ALA A 152 0.80 4.70 -3.10
C ALA A 152 1.90 5.62 -3.65
N VAL A 153 2.66 6.26 -2.76
CA VAL A 153 3.69 7.23 -3.12
C VAL A 153 5.06 6.66 -2.78
N HIS A 154 5.93 6.65 -3.79
CA HIS A 154 7.31 6.18 -3.62
C HIS A 154 8.09 7.15 -2.72
N PRO A 155 8.99 6.68 -1.82
CA PRO A 155 9.76 7.56 -0.93
C PRO A 155 10.58 8.63 -1.65
N ARG A 156 11.03 8.35 -2.88
CA ARG A 156 11.75 9.31 -3.73
C ARG A 156 10.92 10.56 -4.09
N GLN A 157 9.60 10.45 -4.01
CA GLN A 157 8.65 11.53 -4.30
C GLN A 157 8.30 12.37 -3.06
N VAL A 158 8.81 12.00 -1.88
CA VAL A 158 8.51 12.68 -0.61
C VAL A 158 9.78 13.30 -0.08
N VAL A 159 9.76 14.61 0.11
CA VAL A 159 10.85 15.37 0.74
C VAL A 159 10.41 15.74 2.15
N PRO A 160 10.88 15.02 3.18
CA PRO A 160 10.61 15.34 4.57
C PRO A 160 11.40 16.56 5.01
N GLN A 161 10.98 17.18 6.10
CA GLN A 161 11.74 18.23 6.76
C GLN A 161 13.13 17.72 7.16
N ASP A 162 14.15 18.57 6.96
CA ASP A 162 15.52 18.27 7.42
C ASP A 162 15.55 18.07 8.94
N GLY A 163 16.14 16.96 9.37
CA GLY A 163 16.23 16.56 10.76
C GLY A 163 15.97 15.07 11.00
N VAL A 164 15.86 14.69 12.27
CA VAL A 164 15.58 13.31 12.68
C VAL A 164 14.16 13.23 13.23
N TYR A 165 13.27 12.61 12.47
CA TYR A 165 11.86 12.44 12.83
C TYR A 165 11.48 10.96 12.88
N THR A 166 10.52 10.64 13.74
CA THR A 166 9.96 9.29 13.84
C THR A 166 8.66 9.14 13.05
N ALA A 167 7.93 10.22 12.85
CA ALA A 167 6.69 10.22 12.08
C ALA A 167 6.58 11.48 11.21
N VAL A 168 5.76 11.45 10.18
CA VAL A 168 5.48 12.61 9.33
C VAL A 168 4.72 13.67 10.13
N GLU A 169 3.88 13.24 11.04
CA GLU A 169 3.09 14.10 11.91
C GLU A 169 3.92 14.96 12.87
N ASP A 170 5.16 14.56 13.15
CA ASP A 170 6.09 15.31 14.01
C ASP A 170 6.80 16.46 13.27
N MET A 171 6.61 16.56 11.94
CA MET A 171 7.24 17.58 11.09
C MET A 171 6.36 18.82 10.99
N ASP A 172 7.01 19.98 10.83
CA ASP A 172 6.30 21.22 10.55
C ASP A 172 5.87 21.30 9.08
N ALA A 173 6.60 20.64 8.17
CA ALA A 173 6.29 20.61 6.75
C ALA A 173 6.82 19.36 6.05
N VAL A 174 6.13 18.99 4.96
CA VAL A 174 6.53 17.92 4.03
C VAL A 174 6.19 18.35 2.61
N VAL A 175 7.10 18.10 1.64
CA VAL A 175 6.85 18.41 0.23
C VAL A 175 6.73 17.13 -0.58
N LEU A 176 5.73 17.06 -1.44
CA LEU A 176 5.54 15.99 -2.41
C LEU A 176 5.96 16.42 -3.80
N LYS A 177 6.71 15.56 -4.50
CA LYS A 177 7.09 15.70 -5.91
C LYS A 177 6.14 14.79 -6.72
N LEU A 178 5.17 15.36 -7.39
CA LEU A 178 4.11 14.65 -8.09
C LEU A 178 4.28 14.81 -9.61
N PRO A 179 4.68 13.76 -10.35
CA PRO A 179 4.66 13.81 -11.80
C PRO A 179 3.22 13.95 -12.31
N GLN A 180 2.96 14.96 -13.12
CA GLN A 180 1.64 15.28 -13.67
C GLN A 180 1.75 15.64 -15.16
N THR A 181 0.69 15.38 -15.93
CA THR A 181 0.61 15.92 -17.28
C THR A 181 0.13 17.37 -17.24
N ARG A 182 0.60 18.20 -18.17
CA ARG A 182 0.11 19.59 -18.36
C ARG A 182 -1.40 19.65 -18.46
N GLY A 183 -1.99 18.72 -19.23
CA GLY A 183 -3.44 18.62 -19.40
C GLY A 183 -4.18 18.30 -18.09
N SER A 184 -3.57 17.53 -17.17
CA SER A 184 -4.12 17.29 -15.84
C SER A 184 -4.13 18.54 -14.98
N ILE A 185 -3.02 19.30 -14.99
CA ILE A 185 -2.90 20.56 -14.25
C ILE A 185 -3.91 21.59 -14.79
N LEU A 186 -3.99 21.75 -16.12
CA LEU A 186 -4.95 22.65 -16.74
C LEU A 186 -6.40 22.30 -16.38
N ARG A 187 -6.76 21.02 -16.36
CA ARG A 187 -8.13 20.61 -15.96
C ARG A 187 -8.41 20.87 -14.50
N ARG A 188 -7.42 20.64 -13.61
CA ARG A 188 -7.62 20.73 -12.16
C ARG A 188 -7.56 22.18 -11.67
N TYR A 189 -6.59 22.96 -12.16
CA TYR A 189 -6.31 24.31 -11.66
C TYR A 189 -6.70 25.42 -12.62
N GLY A 190 -7.02 25.09 -13.88
CA GLY A 190 -7.31 26.09 -14.92
C GLY A 190 -6.08 26.89 -15.38
N ILE A 191 -4.87 26.45 -15.02
CA ILE A 191 -3.59 27.13 -15.28
C ILE A 191 -2.81 26.31 -16.31
N ASP A 192 -2.35 26.95 -17.38
CA ASP A 192 -1.45 26.36 -18.36
C ASP A 192 0.01 26.56 -17.93
N VAL A 193 0.75 25.44 -17.84
CA VAL A 193 2.17 25.43 -17.42
C VAL A 193 3.06 25.04 -18.60
N SER A 194 4.26 25.63 -18.69
CA SER A 194 5.22 25.31 -19.74
C SER A 194 5.89 23.95 -19.48
N ALA A 195 6.14 23.16 -20.54
CA ALA A 195 6.90 21.91 -20.48
C ALA A 195 8.39 22.11 -20.12
N GLU A 196 8.93 23.31 -20.35
CA GLU A 196 10.32 23.67 -19.99
C GLU A 196 10.57 23.67 -18.46
N THR A 197 9.49 23.56 -17.67
CA THR A 197 9.55 23.53 -16.20
C THR A 197 9.72 22.13 -15.62
N ASN A 198 10.01 21.11 -16.43
CA ASN A 198 10.29 19.77 -15.92
C ASN A 198 11.70 19.71 -15.30
N THR A 199 11.77 19.84 -13.98
CA THR A 199 13.03 19.90 -13.23
C THR A 199 13.47 18.55 -12.65
N GLU A 200 12.64 17.50 -12.76
CA GLU A 200 12.88 16.18 -12.18
C GLU A 200 12.74 15.05 -13.23
N PRO A 201 13.66 14.99 -14.21
CA PRO A 201 13.59 13.98 -15.28
C PRO A 201 13.71 12.53 -14.75
N GLU A 202 14.29 12.35 -13.57
CA GLU A 202 14.39 11.05 -12.91
C GLU A 202 13.03 10.50 -12.48
N LEU A 203 12.07 11.36 -12.11
CA LEU A 203 10.72 10.99 -11.75
C LEU A 203 9.80 10.80 -12.96
N THR A 204 10.07 11.51 -14.04
CA THR A 204 9.25 11.51 -15.25
C THR A 204 9.79 10.59 -16.35
N GLY A 205 11.02 10.08 -16.20
CA GLY A 205 11.74 9.26 -17.17
C GLY A 205 12.51 10.07 -18.21
N ALA A 206 13.72 9.63 -18.53
CA ALA A 206 14.53 10.23 -19.61
C ALA A 206 13.83 10.00 -20.96
N GLY A 207 13.40 11.06 -21.63
CA GLY A 207 12.64 11.00 -22.89
C GLY A 207 11.13 10.90 -22.68
N ALA A 208 10.65 11.18 -21.47
CA ALA A 208 9.23 11.41 -21.23
C ALA A 208 8.72 12.52 -22.14
N ASP A 209 7.48 12.38 -22.61
CA ASP A 209 6.82 13.37 -23.45
C ASP A 209 6.94 14.76 -22.84
N ASP A 210 7.13 15.77 -23.67
CA ASP A 210 7.20 17.20 -23.28
C ASP A 210 5.97 17.69 -22.48
N GLU A 211 4.98 16.82 -22.30
CA GLU A 211 3.76 17.06 -21.53
C GLU A 211 3.87 16.75 -20.02
N LEU A 212 4.92 16.03 -19.58
CA LEU A 212 5.10 15.71 -18.16
C LEU A 212 5.87 16.83 -17.44
N VAL A 213 5.32 17.25 -16.31
CA VAL A 213 5.90 18.26 -15.41
C VAL A 213 5.85 17.77 -13.98
N THR A 214 6.78 18.22 -13.14
CA THR A 214 6.76 17.91 -11.71
C THR A 214 5.99 19.01 -10.97
N GLN A 215 4.85 18.63 -10.40
CA GLN A 215 4.12 19.46 -9.45
C GLN A 215 4.71 19.23 -8.06
N TYR A 216 5.07 20.33 -7.40
CA TYR A 216 5.44 20.32 -5.98
C TYR A 216 4.23 20.70 -5.15
N ALA A 217 4.01 19.98 -4.05
CA ALA A 217 2.94 20.26 -3.10
C ALA A 217 3.50 20.23 -1.68
N ALA A 218 3.65 21.39 -1.07
CA ALA A 218 4.05 21.55 0.31
C ALA A 218 2.82 21.51 1.22
N TYR A 219 2.84 20.62 2.20
CA TYR A 219 1.88 20.58 3.30
C TYR A 219 2.61 21.03 4.56
N TYR A 220 2.00 21.93 5.33
CA TYR A 220 2.65 22.52 6.50
C TYR A 220 1.65 22.82 7.62
N ARG A 221 2.11 22.69 8.89
CA ARG A 221 1.28 23.01 10.05
C ARG A 221 1.17 24.53 10.23
N GLN A 222 -0.04 24.97 10.53
CA GLN A 222 -0.29 26.35 10.91
C GLN A 222 -0.12 26.54 12.42
N PRO A 223 0.42 27.69 12.90
CA PRO A 223 0.54 27.96 14.33
C PRO A 223 -0.80 27.95 15.09
N GLU A 224 -1.88 28.29 14.41
CA GLU A 224 -3.23 28.35 14.96
C GLU A 224 -4.02 27.04 14.80
N GLY A 225 -3.37 26.00 14.29
CA GLY A 225 -3.97 24.71 13.91
C GLY A 225 -4.41 24.67 12.45
N GLY A 226 -4.56 23.45 11.93
CA GLY A 226 -4.85 23.18 10.53
C GLY A 226 -3.60 22.93 9.67
N ILE A 227 -3.84 22.43 8.48
CA ILE A 227 -2.80 22.05 7.51
C ILE A 227 -2.87 22.95 6.29
N GLY A 228 -1.84 23.80 6.11
CA GLY A 228 -1.68 24.61 4.92
C GLY A 228 -1.20 23.78 3.74
N LYS A 229 -1.58 24.21 2.53
CA LYS A 229 -1.12 23.61 1.28
C LYS A 229 -0.66 24.70 0.32
N PHE A 230 0.57 24.57 -0.18
CA PHE A 230 1.11 25.42 -1.20
C PHE A 230 1.63 24.55 -2.35
N SER A 231 1.13 24.76 -3.57
CA SER A 231 1.57 23.96 -4.69
C SER A 231 1.98 24.79 -5.90
N TRP A 232 3.02 24.33 -6.61
CA TRP A 232 3.61 25.04 -7.73
C TRP A 232 4.23 24.10 -8.78
N VAL A 233 4.48 24.62 -9.97
CA VAL A 233 5.26 23.99 -11.03
C VAL A 233 6.24 25.05 -11.58
N GLY A 234 7.54 24.80 -11.46
CA GLY A 234 8.55 25.82 -11.77
C GLY A 234 8.31 27.08 -10.97
N ASP A 235 8.06 28.20 -11.66
CA ASP A 235 7.74 29.49 -11.03
C ASP A 235 6.22 29.78 -11.00
N THR A 236 5.39 28.86 -11.46
CA THR A 236 3.94 29.03 -11.51
C THR A 236 3.27 28.47 -10.27
N ILE A 237 2.60 29.31 -9.51
CA ILE A 237 1.82 28.91 -8.33
C ILE A 237 0.49 28.34 -8.81
N LEU A 238 0.16 27.15 -8.35
CA LEU A 238 -1.10 26.47 -8.66
C LEU A 238 -2.15 26.71 -7.58
N GLU A 239 -1.74 26.63 -6.30
CA GLU A 239 -2.65 26.68 -5.17
C GLU A 239 -1.95 27.22 -3.92
N ASP A 240 -2.60 28.10 -3.18
CA ASP A 240 -2.15 28.64 -1.90
C ASP A 240 -3.33 28.63 -0.93
N LEU A 241 -3.43 27.56 -0.14
CA LEU A 241 -4.49 27.37 0.86
C LEU A 241 -3.89 27.46 2.26
N PRO A 242 -4.25 28.47 3.04
CA PRO A 242 -3.80 28.56 4.44
C PRO A 242 -4.20 27.33 5.27
N ASP A 243 -5.40 26.81 5.05
CA ASP A 243 -5.86 25.55 5.60
C ASP A 243 -6.60 24.77 4.49
N CYS A 244 -6.00 23.69 3.99
CA CYS A 244 -6.58 22.87 2.93
C CYS A 244 -7.70 21.94 3.42
N GLN A 245 -7.93 21.87 4.71
CA GLN A 245 -8.98 21.05 5.33
C GLN A 245 -10.16 21.88 5.81
N GLN A 246 -10.08 23.21 5.71
CA GLN A 246 -11.15 24.12 6.03
C GLN A 246 -12.17 24.15 4.88
N ARG A 247 -13.45 24.16 5.23
CA ARG A 247 -14.53 24.27 4.23
C ARG A 247 -14.58 25.69 3.69
N LEU A 248 -14.47 25.81 2.36
CA LEU A 248 -14.65 27.06 1.65
C LEU A 248 -16.04 27.06 1.01
N LEU A 249 -16.90 27.96 1.48
CA LEU A 249 -18.24 28.12 0.94
C LEU A 249 -18.30 29.37 0.05
N ARG A 250 -19.03 29.25 -1.05
CA ARG A 250 -19.20 30.32 -2.03
C ARG A 250 -20.32 31.25 -1.58
N ARG A 251 -19.99 32.48 -1.22
CA ARG A 251 -20.96 33.51 -0.81
C ARG A 251 -21.09 34.62 -1.84
N CYS A 252 -22.30 35.13 -2.02
CA CYS A 252 -22.56 36.30 -2.84
C CYS A 252 -21.94 37.54 -2.19
N ARG A 253 -21.20 38.36 -3.01
CA ARG A 253 -20.60 39.60 -2.50
C ARG A 253 -21.64 40.70 -2.21
N ASP A 254 -22.79 40.61 -2.89
CA ASP A 254 -23.80 41.69 -2.83
C ASP A 254 -24.76 41.52 -1.66
N CYS A 255 -25.15 40.29 -1.29
CA CYS A 255 -26.12 40.02 -0.20
C CYS A 255 -25.59 39.06 0.86
N GLY A 256 -24.42 38.46 0.72
CA GLY A 256 -23.85 37.51 1.69
C GLY A 256 -24.44 36.09 1.63
N ALA A 257 -25.47 35.86 0.82
CA ALA A 257 -26.14 34.56 0.74
C ALA A 257 -25.18 33.44 0.25
N LEU A 258 -25.38 32.24 0.81
CA LEU A 258 -24.69 31.04 0.37
C LEU A 258 -25.19 30.63 -1.02
N VAL A 259 -24.29 30.40 -1.94
CA VAL A 259 -24.61 30.00 -3.32
C VAL A 259 -23.90 28.68 -3.62
N LEU A 260 -24.64 27.58 -3.56
CA LEU A 260 -24.10 26.24 -3.79
C LEU A 260 -23.73 26.05 -5.26
N ASP A 261 -24.63 26.48 -6.18
CA ASP A 261 -24.45 26.31 -7.62
C ASP A 261 -24.98 27.50 -8.40
N GLY A 262 -24.55 27.64 -9.66
CA GLY A 262 -25.06 28.63 -10.59
C GLY A 262 -24.17 29.84 -10.80
N LYS A 263 -24.50 30.61 -11.87
CA LYS A 263 -23.78 31.83 -12.28
C LYS A 263 -24.38 33.10 -11.66
N THR A 264 -25.53 32.97 -10.99
CA THR A 264 -26.26 34.10 -10.38
C THR A 264 -26.71 33.69 -8.98
N CYS A 265 -26.70 34.65 -8.05
CA CYS A 265 -27.22 34.45 -6.72
C CYS A 265 -28.74 34.26 -6.78
N PRO A 266 -29.33 33.21 -6.15
CA PRO A 266 -30.78 33.00 -6.14
C PRO A 266 -31.53 34.10 -5.40
N ASP A 267 -30.93 34.75 -4.39
CA ASP A 267 -31.61 35.73 -3.54
C ASP A 267 -31.61 37.13 -4.14
N CYS A 268 -30.47 37.58 -4.71
CA CYS A 268 -30.37 38.98 -5.17
C CYS A 268 -30.02 39.10 -6.68
N GLY A 269 -29.82 37.97 -7.41
CA GLY A 269 -29.46 37.99 -8.81
C GLY A 269 -28.00 38.45 -9.09
N GLY A 270 -27.20 38.73 -8.06
CA GLY A 270 -25.81 39.13 -8.16
C GLY A 270 -24.95 38.07 -8.80
N LYS A 271 -23.90 38.52 -9.53
CA LYS A 271 -22.96 37.62 -10.26
C LYS A 271 -21.56 37.60 -9.65
N ARG A 272 -21.34 38.33 -8.57
CA ARG A 272 -20.07 38.42 -7.87
C ARG A 272 -20.06 37.53 -6.66
N PHE A 273 -19.10 36.62 -6.58
CA PHE A 273 -18.97 35.65 -5.50
C PHE A 273 -17.60 35.77 -4.84
N ARG A 274 -17.52 35.33 -3.60
CA ARG A 274 -16.27 35.11 -2.87
C ARG A 274 -16.32 33.74 -2.22
N TRP A 275 -15.18 33.07 -2.14
CA TRP A 275 -15.00 31.93 -1.30
C TRP A 275 -14.67 32.41 0.10
N GLN A 276 -15.38 31.93 1.08
CA GLN A 276 -15.20 32.27 2.48
C GLN A 276 -15.03 31.01 3.27
N ALA A 277 -14.03 30.99 4.15
CA ALA A 277 -13.82 29.93 5.12
C ALA A 277 -14.93 29.96 6.16
N GLU A 278 -15.52 28.81 6.42
CA GLU A 278 -16.60 28.66 7.38
C GLU A 278 -16.24 27.53 8.35
N ASP A 279 -16.54 27.76 9.63
CA ASP A 279 -16.28 26.78 10.68
C ASP A 279 -17.50 25.93 10.99
N TYR A 280 -18.68 26.42 10.63
CA TYR A 280 -19.97 25.79 10.95
C TYR A 280 -20.86 25.68 9.71
N GLU A 281 -21.60 24.58 9.66
CA GLU A 281 -22.73 24.41 8.74
C GLU A 281 -23.97 24.95 9.41
N GLU A 282 -24.77 25.75 8.69
CA GLU A 282 -26.06 26.29 9.14
C GLU A 282 -27.19 25.41 8.65
N VAL A 283 -27.89 24.74 9.58
CA VAL A 283 -29.04 23.88 9.28
C VAL A 283 -30.34 24.64 9.60
N TRP A 284 -31.03 25.07 8.53
CA TRP A 284 -32.28 25.81 8.60
C TRP A 284 -33.52 24.92 8.64
N THR A 285 -33.45 23.71 8.06
CA THR A 285 -34.53 22.72 8.02
C THR A 285 -34.07 21.45 8.72
N GLU A 286 -35.00 20.80 9.44
CA GLU A 286 -34.71 19.53 10.10
C GLU A 286 -34.10 18.53 9.10
N LYS A 287 -32.98 17.95 9.49
CA LYS A 287 -32.37 16.84 8.77
C LYS A 287 -32.58 15.56 9.58
N ARG A 288 -32.90 14.46 8.87
CA ARG A 288 -33.08 13.15 9.48
C ARG A 288 -32.35 12.12 8.66
N THR A 289 -31.44 11.38 9.30
CA THR A 289 -30.73 10.26 8.66
C THR A 289 -31.61 9.03 8.57
N ALA A 290 -31.20 8.07 7.74
CA ALA A 290 -31.85 6.77 7.62
C ALA A 290 -31.85 5.98 8.94
N HIS A 291 -30.87 6.20 9.81
CA HIS A 291 -30.69 5.52 11.10
C HIS A 291 -31.41 6.23 12.25
N GLY A 292 -32.12 7.31 11.97
CA GLY A 292 -32.96 8.02 12.95
C GLY A 292 -32.27 9.15 13.71
N THR A 293 -31.05 9.52 13.37
CA THR A 293 -30.39 10.72 13.89
C THR A 293 -31.17 11.95 13.39
N VAL A 294 -31.58 12.82 14.31
CA VAL A 294 -32.33 14.02 13.98
C VAL A 294 -31.52 15.24 14.34
N ILE A 295 -31.29 16.09 13.36
CA ILE A 295 -30.68 17.39 13.54
C ILE A 295 -31.76 18.44 13.42
N PRO A 296 -32.06 19.16 14.50
CA PRO A 296 -33.08 20.18 14.46
C PRO A 296 -32.71 21.29 13.47
N GLY A 297 -33.69 21.85 12.83
CA GLY A 297 -33.51 22.99 11.97
C GLY A 297 -33.44 24.30 12.77
N ARG A 298 -34.08 25.34 12.23
CA ARG A 298 -34.17 26.63 12.92
C ARG A 298 -34.86 26.51 14.28
N HIS A 299 -34.36 27.24 15.27
CA HIS A 299 -34.93 27.35 16.60
C HIS A 299 -35.16 28.82 16.98
N PRO A 300 -36.14 29.13 17.87
CA PRO A 300 -36.35 30.50 18.31
C PRO A 300 -35.26 30.93 19.29
N GLU A 301 -34.67 32.07 19.03
CA GLU A 301 -33.76 32.79 19.94
C GLU A 301 -34.35 34.16 20.29
N LEU A 302 -34.03 34.70 21.46
CA LEU A 302 -34.37 36.08 21.82
C LEU A 302 -33.18 36.99 21.41
N ASP A 303 -33.48 38.05 20.66
CA ASP A 303 -32.49 39.08 20.37
C ASP A 303 -32.23 39.97 21.61
N GLU A 304 -31.28 40.88 21.52
CA GLU A 304 -30.92 41.80 22.60
C GLU A 304 -32.08 42.70 23.03
N GLU A 305 -33.10 42.87 22.17
CA GLU A 305 -34.30 43.68 22.40
C GLU A 305 -35.48 42.83 22.91
N GLY A 306 -35.30 41.51 23.08
CA GLY A 306 -36.29 40.56 23.58
C GLY A 306 -37.31 40.08 22.54
N HIS A 307 -37.07 40.33 21.24
CA HIS A 307 -37.90 39.82 20.16
C HIS A 307 -37.48 38.41 19.76
N THR A 308 -38.43 37.55 19.43
CA THR A 308 -38.15 36.20 18.96
C THR A 308 -37.61 36.25 17.54
N ARG A 309 -36.38 35.83 17.36
CA ARG A 309 -35.71 35.59 16.06
C ARG A 309 -35.51 34.11 15.85
N PHE A 310 -35.55 33.66 14.59
CA PHE A 310 -35.19 32.27 14.28
C PHE A 310 -33.73 32.19 13.87
N ALA A 311 -32.96 31.33 14.53
CA ALA A 311 -31.58 31.02 14.23
C ALA A 311 -31.44 29.60 13.71
N PRO A 312 -30.48 29.32 12.80
CA PRO A 312 -30.19 27.96 12.34
C PRO A 312 -29.44 27.17 13.40
N THR A 313 -29.62 25.87 13.41
CA THR A 313 -28.72 25.00 14.17
C THR A 313 -27.33 25.02 13.53
N ARG A 314 -26.31 25.28 14.35
CA ARG A 314 -24.91 25.32 13.90
C ARG A 314 -24.21 24.00 14.21
N ILE A 315 -23.62 23.38 13.19
CA ILE A 315 -22.85 22.14 13.29
C ILE A 315 -21.42 22.47 12.90
N PRO A 316 -20.43 22.19 13.75
CA PRO A 316 -19.02 22.40 13.36
C PRO A 316 -18.65 21.48 12.19
N PHE A 317 -17.94 22.00 11.19
CA PHE A 317 -17.38 21.15 10.15
C PHE A 317 -16.31 20.24 10.74
N TYR A 318 -16.31 18.98 10.31
CA TYR A 318 -15.26 18.05 10.71
C TYR A 318 -13.93 18.45 10.05
N ARG A 319 -12.88 18.61 10.87
CA ARG A 319 -11.52 18.89 10.41
C ARG A 319 -10.61 17.73 10.82
N PRO A 320 -9.97 17.04 9.87
CA PRO A 320 -9.04 15.95 10.18
C PRO A 320 -7.81 16.41 10.99
N ASP A 321 -7.29 17.62 10.74
CA ASP A 321 -6.08 18.21 11.32
C ASP A 321 -4.86 17.29 11.28
N VAL A 322 -4.69 16.59 10.16
CA VAL A 322 -3.60 15.63 9.93
C VAL A 322 -3.10 15.76 8.50
N TYR A 323 -1.82 15.47 8.29
CA TYR A 323 -1.29 15.45 6.93
C TYR A 323 -2.02 14.42 6.07
N PRO A 324 -2.24 14.67 4.76
CA PRO A 324 -2.88 13.69 3.87
C PRO A 324 -1.98 12.49 3.57
N ILE A 325 -0.71 12.56 3.97
CA ILE A 325 0.31 11.54 3.74
C ILE A 325 0.76 10.93 5.07
N PHE A 326 0.98 9.62 5.08
CA PHE A 326 1.57 8.90 6.21
C PHE A 326 2.41 7.72 5.73
N LEU A 327 3.31 7.23 6.59
CA LEU A 327 4.35 6.27 6.26
C LEU A 327 3.98 4.85 6.71
N GLN A 328 4.08 3.88 5.78
CA GLN A 328 4.15 2.45 6.08
C GLN A 328 5.61 2.00 6.08
N ARG A 329 6.09 1.46 7.20
CA ARG A 329 7.46 0.97 7.35
C ARG A 329 7.56 -0.52 7.13
N ASN A 330 8.72 -0.97 6.64
CA ASN A 330 9.07 -2.38 6.58
C ASN A 330 9.48 -2.90 7.98
N ILE A 331 10.51 -2.29 8.56
CA ILE A 331 11.01 -2.58 9.90
C ILE A 331 11.46 -1.26 10.50
N SER A 332 11.00 -0.94 11.71
CA SER A 332 11.37 0.32 12.36
C SER A 332 12.84 0.35 12.78
N LEU A 333 13.54 1.45 12.49
CA LEU A 333 14.91 1.71 12.91
C LEU A 333 14.98 3.02 13.69
N TYR A 334 15.77 3.01 14.77
CA TYR A 334 16.05 4.22 15.53
C TYR A 334 16.81 5.26 14.69
N GLY A 335 16.37 6.50 14.75
CA GLY A 335 17.03 7.61 14.07
C GLY A 335 16.84 7.67 12.55
N ARG A 336 15.94 6.84 11.98
CA ARG A 336 15.58 6.88 10.56
C ARG A 336 14.07 7.01 10.39
N LEU A 337 13.65 7.88 9.52
CA LEU A 337 12.23 8.04 9.15
C LEU A 337 11.74 6.80 8.40
N LEU A 338 12.43 6.41 7.35
CA LEU A 338 12.21 5.14 6.65
C LEU A 338 12.76 3.98 7.50
N GLY A 339 12.11 2.85 7.39
CA GLY A 339 12.54 1.62 8.04
C GLY A 339 13.77 0.99 7.36
N ASP A 340 14.08 -0.23 7.78
CA ASP A 340 15.16 -1.01 7.19
C ASP A 340 14.74 -1.68 5.88
N SER A 341 15.61 -1.61 4.88
CA SER A 341 15.39 -2.22 3.57
C SER A 341 15.89 -3.67 3.56
N ASP A 342 15.07 -4.58 3.02
CA ASP A 342 15.48 -5.96 2.82
C ASP A 342 16.57 -6.09 1.75
N VAL A 343 16.53 -5.22 0.74
CA VAL A 343 17.56 -5.16 -0.31
C VAL A 343 18.91 -4.77 0.27
N GLU A 344 18.93 -3.77 1.17
CA GLU A 344 20.17 -3.33 1.82
C GLU A 344 20.78 -4.43 2.69
N LYS A 345 19.95 -5.24 3.36
CA LYS A 345 20.42 -6.37 4.19
C LYS A 345 21.15 -7.44 3.41
N ILE A 346 20.73 -7.72 2.18
CA ILE A 346 21.31 -8.79 1.36
C ILE A 346 22.15 -8.25 0.19
N ARG A 347 22.42 -6.95 0.17
CA ARG A 347 23.21 -6.30 -0.88
C ARG A 347 24.58 -6.93 -1.08
N ASP A 348 25.28 -7.23 0.02
CA ASP A 348 26.63 -7.79 -0.03
C ASP A 348 26.62 -9.23 -0.54
N GLN A 349 25.59 -10.01 -0.17
CA GLN A 349 25.40 -11.37 -0.70
C GLN A 349 25.08 -11.32 -2.19
N GLN A 350 24.18 -10.43 -2.63
CA GLN A 350 23.87 -10.25 -4.06
C GLN A 350 25.12 -9.89 -4.86
N ASN A 351 25.92 -8.93 -4.38
CA ASN A 351 27.16 -8.53 -5.03
C ASN A 351 28.19 -9.67 -5.09
N THR A 352 28.28 -10.46 -4.02
CA THR A 352 29.17 -11.63 -3.97
C THR A 352 28.74 -12.70 -4.97
N ILE A 353 27.44 -13.01 -5.04
CA ILE A 353 26.86 -13.95 -6.00
C ILE A 353 27.18 -13.50 -7.43
N ASN A 354 26.92 -12.24 -7.77
CA ASN A 354 27.20 -11.71 -9.11
C ASN A 354 28.68 -11.81 -9.49
N ARG A 355 29.60 -11.52 -8.55
CA ARG A 355 31.05 -11.64 -8.77
C ARG A 355 31.47 -13.09 -8.96
N MET A 356 30.96 -14.02 -8.14
CA MET A 356 31.31 -15.42 -8.21
C MET A 356 30.75 -16.08 -9.46
N GLU A 357 29.51 -15.84 -9.83
CA GLU A 357 28.92 -16.37 -11.06
C GLU A 357 29.67 -15.86 -12.30
N THR A 358 29.98 -14.57 -12.36
CA THR A 358 30.78 -14.01 -13.45
C THR A 358 32.15 -14.72 -13.55
N LYS A 359 32.80 -14.94 -12.41
CA LYS A 359 34.10 -15.66 -12.36
C LYS A 359 33.97 -17.12 -12.81
N ILE A 360 32.91 -17.80 -12.36
CA ILE A 360 32.66 -19.20 -12.75
C ILE A 360 32.42 -19.28 -14.26
N ILE A 361 31.61 -18.42 -14.83
CA ILE A 361 31.33 -18.36 -16.27
C ILE A 361 32.60 -18.03 -17.05
N ASP A 362 33.37 -17.03 -16.62
CA ASP A 362 34.67 -16.71 -17.26
C ASP A 362 35.62 -17.89 -17.25
N ARG A 363 35.64 -18.70 -16.17
CA ARG A 363 36.43 -19.92 -16.10
C ARG A 363 35.90 -21.01 -17.03
N LEU A 364 34.58 -21.23 -17.05
CA LEU A 364 33.94 -22.20 -17.94
C LEU A 364 34.17 -21.87 -19.42
N VAL A 365 34.05 -20.59 -19.80
CA VAL A 365 34.30 -20.13 -21.18
C VAL A 365 35.77 -20.29 -21.56
N LYS A 366 36.70 -20.15 -20.61
CA LYS A 366 38.14 -20.34 -20.80
C LYS A 366 38.58 -21.77 -20.57
N ALA A 367 37.73 -22.63 -19.99
CA ALA A 367 38.00 -24.03 -19.78
C ALA A 367 38.14 -24.74 -21.14
N GLY A 368 38.88 -25.82 -21.12
CA GLY A 368 39.13 -26.67 -22.30
C GLY A 368 40.60 -26.91 -22.51
N THR A 369 40.85 -27.82 -23.38
CA THR A 369 42.20 -28.24 -23.71
C THR A 369 42.83 -27.21 -24.65
N ARG A 370 44.00 -26.69 -24.28
CA ARG A 370 44.83 -25.84 -25.13
C ARG A 370 46.06 -26.60 -25.57
N ILE A 371 46.33 -26.48 -26.84
CA ILE A 371 47.45 -27.12 -27.45
C ILE A 371 48.46 -26.06 -27.83
N THR A 372 49.70 -26.22 -27.37
CA THR A 372 50.82 -25.40 -27.82
C THR A 372 51.52 -26.12 -28.95
N LEU A 373 51.69 -25.44 -30.08
CA LEU A 373 52.32 -25.92 -31.24
C LEU A 373 53.57 -25.09 -31.51
N PRO A 374 54.72 -25.72 -31.98
CA PRO A 374 55.84 -24.94 -32.42
C PRO A 374 55.48 -24.13 -33.68
N ASP A 375 55.95 -22.89 -33.74
CA ASP A 375 55.64 -21.91 -34.80
C ASP A 375 56.02 -22.40 -36.22
N ARG A 376 56.84 -23.46 -36.33
CA ARG A 376 57.34 -24.04 -37.57
C ARG A 376 56.88 -25.49 -37.83
N ALA A 377 55.96 -26.01 -37.03
CA ALA A 377 55.44 -27.35 -37.22
C ALA A 377 54.44 -27.42 -38.37
N ASP A 378 54.65 -28.33 -39.31
CA ASP A 378 53.65 -28.67 -40.31
C ASP A 378 52.58 -29.57 -39.63
N PHE A 379 51.53 -28.94 -39.15
CA PHE A 379 50.45 -29.56 -38.38
C PHE A 379 49.11 -29.47 -39.14
N ARG A 380 48.51 -30.63 -39.40
CA ARG A 380 47.24 -30.74 -40.10
C ARG A 380 46.25 -31.54 -39.25
N VAL A 381 45.04 -31.01 -39.09
CA VAL A 381 43.91 -31.74 -38.50
C VAL A 381 43.10 -32.35 -39.64
N ASP A 382 42.68 -33.59 -39.49
CA ASP A 382 41.82 -34.25 -40.46
C ASP A 382 40.45 -33.52 -40.44
N PRO A 383 39.98 -32.95 -41.55
CA PRO A 383 38.73 -32.22 -41.60
C PRO A 383 37.50 -33.13 -41.45
N GLU A 384 37.59 -34.45 -41.66
CA GLU A 384 36.49 -35.40 -41.56
C GLU A 384 36.45 -36.11 -40.20
N ASP A 385 37.63 -36.28 -39.56
CA ASP A 385 37.79 -37.07 -38.33
C ASP A 385 38.61 -36.30 -37.27
N GLY A 386 38.24 -35.08 -36.93
CA GLY A 386 38.98 -34.13 -36.05
C GLY A 386 39.84 -34.70 -34.91
N GLU A 387 39.79 -36.03 -34.69
CA GLU A 387 40.59 -36.78 -33.73
C GLU A 387 41.98 -37.14 -34.27
N LYS A 388 42.21 -37.13 -35.61
CA LYS A 388 43.49 -37.49 -36.22
C LYS A 388 44.31 -36.24 -36.53
N TRP A 389 45.51 -36.25 -35.96
CA TRP A 389 46.45 -35.14 -36.08
C TRP A 389 47.73 -35.62 -36.76
N TYR A 390 48.08 -34.98 -37.84
CA TYR A 390 49.28 -35.27 -38.58
C TYR A 390 50.39 -34.30 -38.21
N VAL A 391 51.54 -34.82 -37.78
CA VAL A 391 52.73 -34.06 -37.36
C VAL A 391 53.89 -34.39 -38.24
N GLY A 392 54.57 -33.36 -38.73
CA GLY A 392 55.61 -33.53 -39.76
C GLY A 392 56.88 -34.33 -39.35
N SER A 393 57.19 -34.34 -38.03
CA SER A 393 58.36 -35.12 -37.55
C SER A 393 58.17 -35.65 -36.13
N ALA A 394 58.91 -36.67 -35.73
CA ALA A 394 58.94 -37.20 -34.38
C ALA A 394 59.48 -36.18 -33.35
N ALA A 395 60.35 -35.27 -33.78
CA ALA A 395 60.91 -34.20 -32.96
C ALA A 395 59.79 -33.14 -32.62
N ASP A 396 58.96 -32.81 -33.60
CA ASP A 396 57.87 -31.83 -33.43
C ASP A 396 56.77 -32.35 -32.50
N ARG A 397 56.55 -33.68 -32.47
CA ARG A 397 55.62 -34.33 -31.53
C ARG A 397 55.96 -34.03 -30.06
N ASN A 398 57.28 -34.01 -29.74
CA ASN A 398 57.73 -33.76 -28.36
C ASN A 398 57.57 -32.27 -27.93
N LEU A 399 57.33 -31.38 -28.90
CA LEU A 399 57.12 -29.95 -28.67
C LEU A 399 55.64 -29.58 -28.54
N ILE A 400 54.74 -30.55 -28.78
CA ILE A 400 53.34 -30.37 -28.62
C ILE A 400 53.01 -30.52 -27.13
N GLY A 401 52.56 -29.43 -26.51
CA GLY A 401 52.07 -29.43 -25.13
C GLY A 401 50.56 -29.39 -25.12
N VAL A 402 49.96 -30.34 -24.43
CA VAL A 402 48.50 -30.35 -24.20
C VAL A 402 48.26 -29.92 -22.76
N TYR A 403 47.57 -28.80 -22.59
CA TYR A 403 47.22 -28.25 -21.28
C TYR A 403 45.72 -28.27 -21.12
N ASP A 404 45.24 -28.98 -20.11
CA ASP A 404 43.84 -28.97 -19.71
C ASP A 404 43.63 -27.90 -18.66
N PHE A 405 42.79 -26.91 -19.00
CA PHE A 405 42.36 -25.81 -18.12
C PHE A 405 41.00 -26.08 -17.51
N SER A 406 40.50 -27.31 -17.57
CA SER A 406 39.28 -27.71 -16.84
C SER A 406 39.58 -27.72 -15.33
N GLY A 407 39.28 -26.62 -14.68
CA GLY A 407 39.46 -26.51 -13.23
C GLY A 407 38.23 -27.07 -12.48
N ASP A 408 38.48 -27.74 -11.36
CA ASP A 408 37.41 -28.10 -10.43
C ASP A 408 36.74 -26.83 -9.90
N LEU A 409 35.41 -26.74 -10.06
CA LEU A 409 34.59 -25.61 -9.63
C LEU A 409 33.75 -25.94 -8.38
N GLN A 410 33.95 -27.10 -7.75
CA GLN A 410 33.12 -27.55 -6.63
C GLN A 410 33.19 -26.59 -5.44
N TYR A 411 34.36 -26.02 -5.14
CA TYR A 411 34.53 -25.07 -4.05
C TYR A 411 33.80 -23.75 -4.33
N GLU A 412 33.91 -23.21 -5.54
CA GLU A 412 33.23 -21.99 -5.92
C GLU A 412 31.70 -22.16 -5.92
N MET A 413 31.21 -23.30 -6.43
CA MET A 413 29.77 -23.62 -6.41
C MET A 413 29.27 -23.88 -5.00
N GLY A 414 30.06 -24.54 -4.15
CA GLY A 414 29.74 -24.75 -2.73
C GLY A 414 29.60 -23.41 -1.99
N TYR A 415 30.57 -22.51 -2.17
CA TYR A 415 30.51 -21.17 -1.56
C TYR A 415 29.35 -20.32 -2.11
N LEU A 416 29.08 -20.38 -3.41
CA LEU A 416 27.93 -19.70 -4.03
C LEU A 416 26.62 -20.13 -3.38
N ASN A 417 26.43 -21.45 -3.19
CA ASN A 417 25.23 -21.97 -2.53
C ASN A 417 25.15 -21.52 -1.07
N GLN A 418 26.26 -21.48 -0.35
CA GLN A 418 26.30 -20.99 1.02
C GLN A 418 25.86 -19.53 1.09
N VAL A 419 26.42 -18.65 0.27
CA VAL A 419 26.05 -17.21 0.24
C VAL A 419 24.58 -17.02 -0.13
N TYR A 420 24.06 -17.84 -1.05
CA TYR A 420 22.64 -17.83 -1.40
C TYR A 420 21.75 -18.20 -0.21
N GLU A 421 22.10 -19.24 0.54
CA GLU A 421 21.34 -19.63 1.73
C GLU A 421 21.48 -18.58 2.85
N GLU A 422 22.64 -17.95 3.02
CA GLU A 422 22.83 -16.84 3.96
C GLU A 422 21.90 -15.65 3.65
N ALA A 423 21.75 -15.27 2.36
CA ALA A 423 20.84 -14.20 1.96
C ALA A 423 19.38 -14.51 2.35
N ARG A 424 18.94 -15.75 2.13
CA ARG A 424 17.59 -16.20 2.50
C ARG A 424 17.39 -16.21 4.02
N GLN A 425 18.37 -16.70 4.77
CA GLN A 425 18.33 -16.75 6.24
C GLN A 425 18.28 -15.35 6.87
N LEU A 426 18.99 -14.36 6.30
CA LEU A 426 18.97 -12.97 6.76
C LEU A 426 17.57 -12.38 6.69
N LEU A 427 16.80 -12.72 5.65
CA LEU A 427 15.41 -12.27 5.48
C LEU A 427 14.37 -13.17 6.20
N GLY A 428 14.80 -14.31 6.73
CA GLY A 428 13.91 -15.29 7.37
C GLY A 428 13.11 -16.14 6.39
N ILE A 429 13.55 -16.22 5.13
CA ILE A 429 12.90 -17.00 4.08
C ILE A 429 13.49 -18.42 4.09
N THR A 430 12.70 -19.40 4.54
CA THR A 430 13.08 -20.81 4.57
C THR A 430 12.44 -21.58 3.42
N ASP A 431 12.96 -22.79 3.12
CA ASP A 431 12.36 -23.68 2.12
C ASP A 431 10.90 -24.03 2.44
N SER A 432 10.59 -24.22 3.71
CA SER A 432 9.21 -24.42 4.18
C SER A 432 8.30 -23.23 3.89
N PHE A 433 8.81 -22.00 3.96
CA PHE A 433 8.07 -20.78 3.64
C PHE A 433 7.76 -20.68 2.14
N GLN A 434 8.71 -21.10 1.29
CA GLN A 434 8.54 -21.10 -0.17
C GLN A 434 7.78 -22.33 -0.69
N GLY A 435 7.28 -23.22 0.20
CA GLY A 435 6.62 -24.45 -0.21
C GLY A 435 7.57 -25.50 -0.81
N ARG A 436 8.89 -25.29 -0.71
CA ARG A 436 9.90 -26.25 -1.15
C ARG A 436 10.04 -27.38 -0.12
N LYS A 437 10.47 -28.55 -0.57
CA LYS A 437 10.71 -29.71 0.29
C LYS A 437 11.90 -29.43 1.22
N ASP A 438 11.61 -29.09 2.47
CA ASP A 438 12.62 -28.92 3.50
C ASP A 438 13.23 -30.29 3.86
N THR A 439 14.50 -30.47 3.55
CA THR A 439 15.25 -31.72 3.82
C THR A 439 15.77 -31.78 5.26
N THR A 440 15.79 -30.67 5.99
CA THR A 440 16.29 -30.59 7.36
C THR A 440 15.22 -30.98 8.39
N ALA A 441 13.96 -30.83 8.05
CA ALA A 441 12.83 -31.17 8.91
C ALA A 441 12.25 -32.54 8.54
N THR A 442 12.52 -33.56 9.36
CA THR A 442 12.15 -34.96 9.08
C THR A 442 10.72 -35.31 9.54
N SER A 443 10.07 -34.51 10.35
CA SER A 443 8.68 -34.73 10.81
C SER A 443 7.76 -33.56 10.48
N GLY A 444 6.46 -33.81 10.33
CA GLY A 444 5.45 -32.78 10.10
C GLY A 444 5.45 -31.70 11.20
N VAL A 445 5.67 -32.10 12.46
CA VAL A 445 5.76 -31.19 13.61
C VAL A 445 7.01 -30.30 13.52
N ALA A 446 8.16 -30.87 13.13
CA ALA A 446 9.39 -30.11 12.96
C ALA A 446 9.27 -29.08 11.82
N LYS A 447 8.58 -29.43 10.72
CA LYS A 447 8.28 -28.51 9.62
C LYS A 447 7.36 -27.38 10.06
N GLN A 448 6.32 -27.67 10.84
CA GLN A 448 5.44 -26.66 11.39
C GLN A 448 6.17 -25.72 12.36
N PHE A 449 7.06 -26.26 13.19
CA PHE A 449 7.87 -25.46 14.11
C PHE A 449 8.86 -24.54 13.37
N ALA A 450 9.54 -25.07 12.35
CA ALA A 450 10.44 -24.27 11.50
C ALA A 450 9.70 -23.17 10.73
N ALA A 451 8.52 -23.48 10.18
CA ALA A 451 7.65 -22.49 9.53
C ALA A 451 7.16 -21.41 10.52
N ALA A 452 6.76 -21.80 11.73
CA ALA A 452 6.35 -20.86 12.77
C ALA A 452 7.49 -19.96 13.25
N GLN A 453 8.72 -20.48 13.32
CA GLN A 453 9.89 -19.71 13.72
C GLN A 453 10.34 -18.71 12.62
N SER A 454 10.15 -19.07 11.35
CA SER A 454 10.36 -18.18 10.20
C SER A 454 9.29 -17.11 10.13
N ALA A 455 8.03 -17.47 10.43
CA ALA A 455 6.91 -16.55 10.49
C ALA A 455 7.13 -15.41 11.50
N GLY A 456 7.87 -15.65 12.60
CA GLY A 456 8.13 -14.63 13.62
C GLY A 456 8.89 -13.40 13.11
N ARG A 457 9.76 -13.54 12.10
CA ARG A 457 10.45 -12.39 11.48
C ARG A 457 9.54 -11.60 10.53
N LEU A 458 8.61 -12.28 9.86
CA LEU A 458 7.64 -11.66 8.97
C LEU A 458 6.45 -11.07 9.75
N GLU A 459 6.21 -11.57 10.97
CA GLU A 459 5.13 -11.09 11.83
C GLU A 459 5.27 -9.60 12.18
N SER A 460 6.49 -9.13 12.45
CA SER A 460 6.74 -7.70 12.71
C SER A 460 6.35 -6.83 11.51
N LYS A 461 6.63 -7.29 10.27
CA LYS A 461 6.24 -6.59 9.05
C LYS A 461 4.72 -6.58 8.88
N ARG A 462 4.08 -7.72 9.17
CA ARG A 462 2.62 -7.83 9.13
C ARG A 462 1.95 -6.86 10.10
N ILE A 463 2.43 -6.78 11.34
CA ILE A 463 1.90 -5.84 12.35
C ILE A 463 2.04 -4.38 11.87
N LEU A 464 3.18 -4.02 11.27
CA LEU A 464 3.39 -2.66 10.74
C LEU A 464 2.50 -2.38 9.53
N LYS A 465 2.27 -3.38 8.66
CA LYS A 465 1.30 -3.28 7.56
C LYS A 465 -0.12 -3.07 8.10
N GLU A 466 -0.55 -3.90 9.05
CA GLU A 466 -1.88 -3.79 9.67
C GLU A 466 -2.08 -2.43 10.36
N ALA A 467 -1.07 -1.93 11.05
CA ALA A 467 -1.10 -0.60 11.66
C ALA A 467 -1.26 0.52 10.61
N ALA A 468 -0.55 0.42 9.48
CA ALA A 468 -0.68 1.37 8.38
C ALA A 468 -2.06 1.32 7.72
N TYR A 469 -2.64 0.11 7.53
CA TYR A 469 -4.01 -0.03 7.02
C TYR A 469 -5.07 0.49 8.02
N ALA A 470 -4.87 0.29 9.31
CA ALA A 470 -5.75 0.87 10.34
C ALA A 470 -5.76 2.41 10.26
N GLU A 471 -4.59 3.03 10.08
CA GLU A 471 -4.50 4.47 9.85
C GLU A 471 -5.13 4.89 8.52
N LEU A 472 -4.94 4.11 7.46
CA LEU A 472 -5.59 4.32 6.16
C LEU A 472 -7.12 4.36 6.29
N PHE A 473 -7.70 3.39 6.99
CA PHE A 473 -9.14 3.32 7.24
C PHE A 473 -9.63 4.54 8.03
N ARG A 474 -8.88 4.94 9.05
CA ARG A 474 -9.18 6.14 9.81
C ARG A 474 -9.20 7.39 8.92
N ARG A 475 -8.19 7.57 8.04
CA ARG A 475 -8.09 8.71 7.11
C ARG A 475 -9.25 8.75 6.12
N ILE A 476 -9.65 7.59 5.58
CA ILE A 476 -10.81 7.49 4.67
C ILE A 476 -12.07 7.96 5.40
N VAL A 477 -12.31 7.48 6.63
CA VAL A 477 -13.47 7.91 7.43
C VAL A 477 -13.43 9.41 7.73
N GLN A 478 -12.27 9.94 8.12
CA GLN A 478 -12.09 11.38 8.39
C GLN A 478 -12.46 12.24 7.18
N LEU A 479 -12.03 11.85 5.97
CA LEU A 479 -12.38 12.58 4.76
C LEU A 479 -13.87 12.45 4.41
N LYS A 480 -14.47 11.27 4.63
CA LYS A 480 -15.91 11.10 4.44
C LYS A 480 -16.72 11.96 5.42
N LEU A 481 -16.32 12.07 6.68
CA LEU A 481 -16.97 12.96 7.64
C LEU A 481 -16.79 14.44 7.28
N ALA A 482 -15.61 14.81 6.74
CA ALA A 482 -15.33 16.18 6.35
C ALA A 482 -16.09 16.63 5.10
N TYR A 483 -16.24 15.77 4.09
CA TYR A 483 -16.61 16.19 2.75
C TYR A 483 -17.79 15.45 2.12
N ALA A 484 -18.28 14.33 2.67
CA ALA A 484 -19.45 13.64 2.13
C ALA A 484 -20.74 14.33 2.61
N ASP A 485 -21.14 15.38 1.91
CA ASP A 485 -22.31 16.20 2.27
C ASP A 485 -23.65 15.48 2.04
N GLU A 486 -23.66 14.46 1.17
CA GLU A 486 -24.84 13.67 0.83
C GLU A 486 -24.68 12.22 1.29
N PRO A 487 -25.77 11.54 1.68
CA PRO A 487 -25.74 10.13 2.01
C PRO A 487 -25.16 9.28 0.88
N ARG A 488 -24.31 8.34 1.21
CA ARG A 488 -23.65 7.43 0.24
C ARG A 488 -24.24 6.03 0.39
N PRO A 489 -24.79 5.45 -0.68
CA PRO A 489 -25.30 4.09 -0.63
C PRO A 489 -24.14 3.11 -0.37
N ILE A 490 -24.37 2.17 0.52
CA ILE A 490 -23.44 1.08 0.83
C ILE A 490 -24.16 -0.26 0.76
N VAL A 491 -23.44 -1.30 0.44
CA VAL A 491 -23.91 -2.67 0.49
C VAL A 491 -23.46 -3.25 1.83
N THR A 492 -24.42 -3.61 2.66
CA THR A 492 -24.21 -4.28 3.94
C THR A 492 -24.60 -5.74 3.77
N GLY A 493 -23.76 -6.65 4.13
CA GLY A 493 -24.08 -8.09 4.05
C GLY A 493 -22.87 -8.89 3.68
N GLU A 494 -22.66 -9.95 4.41
CA GLU A 494 -21.66 -10.95 4.11
C GLU A 494 -22.30 -11.94 3.13
N ASN A 495 -21.58 -12.28 2.05
CA ASN A 495 -21.92 -13.40 1.14
C ASN A 495 -23.10 -13.20 0.16
N GLY A 496 -23.23 -12.05 -0.50
CA GLY A 496 -24.13 -11.91 -1.64
C GLY A 496 -25.62 -11.68 -1.31
N GLU A 497 -26.02 -11.70 -0.03
CA GLU A 497 -27.28 -11.11 0.39
C GLU A 497 -27.11 -9.60 0.48
N GLY A 498 -27.26 -8.90 -0.65
CA GLY A 498 -27.19 -7.45 -0.71
C GLY A 498 -28.26 -6.82 0.17
N LYS A 499 -27.93 -6.54 1.41
CA LYS A 499 -28.68 -5.56 2.20
C LYS A 499 -28.12 -4.20 1.82
N TYR A 500 -29.00 -3.28 1.52
CA TYR A 500 -28.62 -1.92 1.13
C TYR A 500 -28.84 -0.99 2.31
N ASP A 501 -27.86 -0.14 2.55
CA ASP A 501 -27.89 0.87 3.59
C ASP A 501 -27.27 2.15 3.05
N SER A 502 -27.17 3.21 3.85
CA SER A 502 -26.54 4.46 3.46
C SER A 502 -25.65 4.98 4.58
N PHE A 503 -24.42 5.33 4.22
CA PHE A 503 -23.54 6.09 5.10
C PHE A 503 -23.94 7.56 5.06
N ASP A 504 -24.29 8.13 6.22
CA ASP A 504 -24.56 9.54 6.41
C ASP A 504 -23.64 10.09 7.52
N ARG A 505 -22.90 11.16 7.23
CA ARG A 505 -21.96 11.76 8.19
C ARG A 505 -22.66 12.24 9.46
N TYR A 506 -23.93 12.66 9.37
CA TYR A 506 -24.69 13.16 10.51
C TYR A 506 -25.01 12.08 11.56
N ASP A 507 -24.89 10.82 11.25
CA ASP A 507 -25.00 9.73 12.22
C ASP A 507 -23.85 9.72 13.23
N PHE A 508 -22.76 10.44 12.95
CA PHE A 508 -21.58 10.55 13.80
C PHE A 508 -21.50 11.88 14.56
N LEU A 509 -22.64 12.56 14.69
CA LEU A 509 -22.82 13.75 15.51
C LEU A 509 -23.63 13.42 16.74
N GLU A 510 -23.31 14.08 17.86
CA GLU A 510 -24.06 14.04 19.11
C GLU A 510 -24.12 15.43 19.72
N GLN A 511 -25.27 15.76 20.30
CA GLN A 511 -25.43 17.02 21.03
C GLN A 511 -24.88 16.83 22.45
N GLY A 512 -23.91 17.65 22.84
CA GLY A 512 -23.34 17.66 24.18
C GLY A 512 -24.30 18.24 25.24
N PRO A 513 -23.95 18.13 26.52
CA PRO A 513 -24.70 18.72 27.63
C PRO A 513 -24.77 20.26 27.58
N ASP A 514 -23.82 20.86 26.86
CA ASP A 514 -23.72 22.30 26.56
C ASP A 514 -24.68 22.77 25.47
N GLY A 515 -25.33 21.81 24.78
CA GLY A 515 -26.20 22.06 23.65
C GLY A 515 -25.46 22.18 22.31
N GLU A 516 -24.13 22.10 22.30
CA GLU A 516 -23.32 22.13 21.09
C GLU A 516 -23.23 20.75 20.44
N TRP A 517 -23.01 20.73 19.11
CA TRP A 517 -22.85 19.49 18.35
C TRP A 517 -21.38 19.11 18.26
N HIS A 518 -21.07 17.84 18.56
CA HIS A 518 -19.73 17.30 18.56
C HIS A 518 -19.63 16.04 17.70
N TRP A 519 -18.52 15.91 17.00
CA TRP A 519 -18.18 14.69 16.28
C TRP A 519 -17.66 13.61 17.26
N ILE A 520 -18.13 12.38 17.09
CA ILE A 520 -17.85 11.27 18.01
C ILE A 520 -16.84 10.26 17.49
N LEU A 521 -16.02 10.63 16.47
CA LEU A 521 -15.07 9.69 15.86
C LEU A 521 -14.03 9.14 16.84
N ASP A 522 -13.68 9.87 17.89
CA ASP A 522 -12.77 9.45 18.96
C ASP A 522 -13.27 8.25 19.77
N ARG A 523 -14.55 7.92 19.67
CA ARG A 523 -15.15 6.74 20.32
C ARG A 523 -14.91 5.44 19.54
N PHE A 524 -14.33 5.50 18.35
CA PHE A 524 -14.08 4.34 17.50
C PHE A 524 -12.60 4.05 17.41
N THR A 525 -12.27 2.77 17.51
CA THR A 525 -10.91 2.28 17.30
C THR A 525 -10.85 1.51 15.99
N PHE A 526 -9.93 1.91 15.13
CA PHE A 526 -9.70 1.26 13.83
C PHE A 526 -8.59 0.23 13.97
N SER A 527 -8.80 -0.93 13.43
CA SER A 527 -7.84 -2.04 13.38
C SER A 527 -8.08 -2.87 12.13
N CYS A 528 -7.20 -3.83 11.88
CA CYS A 528 -7.43 -4.82 10.85
C CYS A 528 -8.04 -6.08 11.46
N ASP A 529 -8.87 -6.78 10.70
CA ASP A 529 -9.40 -8.07 11.11
C ASP A 529 -8.29 -9.12 11.00
N VAL A 530 -7.67 -9.42 12.13
CA VAL A 530 -6.61 -10.43 12.28
C VAL A 530 -7.17 -11.84 12.05
N SER A 531 -8.48 -12.00 12.12
CA SER A 531 -9.16 -13.30 11.94
C SER A 531 -9.38 -13.65 10.47
N ALA A 532 -9.07 -12.74 9.51
CA ALA A 532 -9.05 -13.08 8.10
C ALA A 532 -7.77 -13.87 7.79
N PRO A 533 -7.81 -15.22 7.77
CA PRO A 533 -6.61 -16.02 7.63
C PRO A 533 -6.08 -15.94 6.20
N LEU A 534 -4.75 -16.02 6.07
CA LEU A 534 -4.08 -16.30 4.80
C LEU A 534 -4.81 -17.46 4.09
N ALA A 535 -4.92 -17.41 2.76
CA ALA A 535 -5.69 -18.42 2.00
C ALA A 535 -5.32 -19.87 2.37
N GLY A 536 -4.03 -20.15 2.65
CA GLY A 536 -3.58 -21.47 3.12
C GLY A 536 -3.96 -21.81 4.56
N ASP A 537 -4.27 -20.83 5.40
CA ASP A 537 -4.76 -21.06 6.77
C ASP A 537 -6.27 -21.22 6.83
N ARG A 538 -7.02 -20.77 5.81
CA ARG A 538 -8.48 -20.94 5.76
C ARG A 538 -8.88 -22.41 5.70
N GLU A 539 -8.27 -23.19 4.81
CA GLU A 539 -8.52 -24.62 4.72
C GLU A 539 -8.25 -25.32 6.05
N ARG A 540 -7.15 -24.96 6.70
CA ARG A 540 -6.77 -25.51 8.00
C ARG A 540 -7.74 -25.10 9.12
N LEU A 541 -8.26 -23.87 9.09
CA LEU A 541 -9.29 -23.43 10.03
C LEU A 541 -10.64 -24.14 9.78
N TRP A 542 -10.97 -24.39 8.51
CA TRP A 542 -12.14 -25.19 8.15
C TRP A 542 -12.00 -26.64 8.62
N GLU A 543 -10.82 -27.25 8.43
CA GLU A 543 -10.50 -28.60 8.94
C GLU A 543 -10.57 -28.64 10.47
N ASN A 544 -10.02 -27.64 11.16
CA ASN A 544 -10.10 -27.54 12.61
C ASN A 544 -11.55 -27.37 13.10
N ALA A 545 -12.34 -26.54 12.43
CA ALA A 545 -13.76 -26.37 12.75
C ALA A 545 -14.52 -27.68 12.56
N ALA A 546 -14.24 -28.42 11.49
CA ALA A 546 -14.82 -29.76 11.26
C ALA A 546 -14.34 -30.79 12.30
N ALA A 547 -13.07 -30.76 12.70
CA ALA A 547 -12.54 -31.60 13.76
C ALA A 547 -13.19 -31.28 15.12
N HIS A 548 -13.39 -30.01 15.45
CA HIS A 548 -14.09 -29.58 16.66
C HIS A 548 -15.56 -30.03 16.68
N LEU A 549 -16.25 -29.97 15.53
CA LEU A 549 -17.61 -30.51 15.42
C LEU A 549 -17.65 -32.03 15.72
N ARG A 550 -16.72 -32.78 15.09
CA ARG A 550 -16.60 -34.24 15.33
C ARG A 550 -16.25 -34.58 16.78
N ALA A 551 -15.45 -33.73 17.42
CA ALA A 551 -15.08 -33.88 18.85
C ALA A 551 -16.19 -33.44 19.82
N GLY A 552 -17.32 -32.92 19.33
CA GLY A 552 -18.43 -32.45 20.16
C GLY A 552 -18.18 -31.11 20.85
N ALA A 553 -17.18 -30.32 20.41
CA ALA A 553 -16.86 -29.03 21.02
C ALA A 553 -17.97 -27.98 20.88
N TYR A 554 -18.88 -28.15 19.92
CA TYR A 554 -20.06 -27.31 19.72
C TYR A 554 -21.34 -27.89 20.28
N GLY A 555 -21.31 -29.11 20.79
CA GLY A 555 -22.46 -29.91 21.21
C GLY A 555 -22.62 -31.23 20.41
N ASP A 556 -23.78 -31.86 20.47
CA ASP A 556 -24.05 -33.07 19.67
C ASP A 556 -24.15 -32.70 18.18
N PRO A 557 -23.31 -33.27 17.30
CA PRO A 557 -23.34 -32.99 15.87
C PRO A 557 -24.69 -33.25 15.16
N LYS A 558 -25.58 -33.97 15.79
CA LYS A 558 -26.92 -34.27 15.28
C LYS A 558 -27.96 -33.22 15.63
N GLU A 559 -27.65 -32.34 16.57
CA GLU A 559 -28.57 -31.30 17.00
C GLU A 559 -28.55 -30.13 16.03
N PRO A 560 -29.72 -29.62 15.58
CA PRO A 560 -29.79 -28.49 14.66
C PRO A 560 -29.16 -27.21 15.20
N GLU A 561 -29.23 -26.97 16.50
CA GLU A 561 -28.60 -25.80 17.15
C GLU A 561 -27.07 -25.86 17.06
N THR A 562 -26.49 -27.05 17.27
CA THR A 562 -25.06 -27.32 17.11
C THR A 562 -24.61 -27.09 15.67
N LEU A 563 -25.41 -27.53 14.69
CA LEU A 563 -25.14 -27.28 13.27
C LEU A 563 -25.23 -25.81 12.91
N LEU A 564 -26.15 -25.04 13.49
CA LEU A 564 -26.22 -23.59 13.30
C LEU A 564 -24.99 -22.88 13.83
N LEU A 565 -24.51 -23.26 15.02
CA LEU A 565 -23.27 -22.73 15.58
C LEU A 565 -22.07 -23.05 14.69
N TYR A 566 -21.99 -24.26 14.17
CA TYR A 566 -20.92 -24.70 13.27
C TYR A 566 -20.95 -23.94 11.95
N TRP A 567 -22.10 -23.87 11.27
CA TRP A 567 -22.22 -23.13 10.01
C TRP A 567 -22.06 -21.62 10.20
N GLY A 568 -22.48 -21.06 11.34
CA GLY A 568 -22.18 -19.67 11.70
C GLY A 568 -20.69 -19.42 11.95
N LYS A 569 -19.94 -20.43 12.44
CA LYS A 569 -18.49 -20.36 12.54
C LYS A 569 -17.81 -20.43 11.17
N LEU A 570 -18.26 -21.32 10.28
CA LEU A 570 -17.75 -21.45 8.91
C LEU A 570 -18.06 -20.21 8.06
N GLU A 571 -19.22 -19.59 8.25
CA GLU A 571 -19.59 -18.32 7.63
C GLU A 571 -18.59 -17.22 7.99
N ARG A 572 -18.25 -17.09 9.29
CA ARG A 572 -17.21 -16.13 9.74
C ARG A 572 -15.81 -16.46 9.19
N LEU A 573 -15.57 -17.70 8.84
CA LEU A 573 -14.33 -18.17 8.22
C LEU A 573 -14.41 -18.15 6.67
N HIS A 574 -15.45 -17.51 6.12
CA HIS A 574 -15.67 -17.38 4.67
C HIS A 574 -15.65 -18.73 3.91
N TYR A 575 -16.24 -19.75 4.48
CA TYR A 575 -16.40 -21.05 3.81
C TYR A 575 -17.44 -20.92 2.68
N PRO A 576 -17.13 -21.33 1.43
CA PRO A 576 -18.06 -21.24 0.33
C PRO A 576 -19.40 -21.94 0.61
N GLY A 577 -20.51 -21.25 0.45
CA GLY A 577 -21.85 -21.78 0.68
C GLY A 577 -22.28 -21.92 2.15
N ALA A 578 -21.46 -21.47 3.12
CA ALA A 578 -21.80 -21.58 4.55
C ALA A 578 -23.04 -20.76 4.92
N ALA A 579 -23.18 -19.55 4.39
CA ALA A 579 -24.34 -18.68 4.64
C ALA A 579 -25.63 -19.28 4.09
N GLU A 580 -25.60 -19.83 2.87
CA GLU A 580 -26.75 -20.47 2.24
C GLU A 580 -27.20 -21.70 3.05
N THR A 581 -26.24 -22.52 3.49
CA THR A 581 -26.52 -23.72 4.29
C THR A 581 -27.10 -23.35 5.64
N LYS A 582 -26.57 -22.33 6.30
CA LYS A 582 -27.07 -21.80 7.56
C LYS A 582 -28.49 -21.27 7.41
N ALA A 583 -28.74 -20.43 6.39
CA ALA A 583 -30.07 -19.89 6.10
C ALA A 583 -31.10 -20.99 5.79
N ALA A 584 -30.72 -22.03 5.02
CA ALA A 584 -31.55 -23.17 4.76
C ALA A 584 -31.88 -23.96 6.04
N LEU A 585 -30.91 -24.08 6.94
CA LEU A 585 -31.11 -24.76 8.25
C LEU A 585 -32.04 -23.96 9.17
N GLU A 586 -31.86 -22.64 9.23
CA GLU A 586 -32.76 -21.75 9.98
C GLU A 586 -34.19 -21.77 9.43
N ALA A 587 -34.36 -21.78 8.11
CA ALA A 587 -35.66 -21.85 7.46
C ALA A 587 -36.36 -23.19 7.79
N ARG A 588 -35.62 -24.31 7.79
CA ARG A 588 -36.13 -25.64 8.19
C ARG A 588 -36.57 -25.69 9.65
N LEU A 589 -35.79 -25.10 10.55
CA LEU A 589 -36.14 -24.99 11.96
C LEU A 589 -37.38 -24.14 12.18
N LYS A 590 -37.50 -23.02 11.50
CA LYS A 590 -38.68 -22.15 11.55
C LYS A 590 -39.95 -22.81 10.99
N ALA A 591 -39.78 -23.67 9.98
CA ALA A 591 -40.88 -24.41 9.38
C ALA A 591 -41.40 -25.61 10.23
N GLY A 592 -40.79 -25.89 11.38
CA GLY A 592 -41.25 -26.92 12.33
C GLY A 592 -41.15 -28.37 11.77
N MET A 593 -40.14 -28.67 10.99
CA MET A 593 -39.96 -30.00 10.38
C MET A 593 -39.74 -31.12 11.41
N THR A 594 -40.25 -32.31 11.15
CA THR A 594 -40.20 -33.48 12.03
C THR A 594 -38.80 -34.05 12.19
N ASP A 595 -38.52 -34.81 13.27
CA ASP A 595 -37.19 -35.37 13.58
C ASP A 595 -36.60 -36.26 12.44
N ARG A 596 -37.46 -36.85 11.59
CA ARG A 596 -37.03 -37.61 10.41
C ARG A 596 -36.40 -36.76 9.33
N ASP A 597 -36.92 -35.59 9.10
CA ASP A 597 -36.39 -34.62 8.13
C ASP A 597 -35.13 -33.92 8.67
N ARG A 598 -34.99 -33.83 10.00
CA ARG A 598 -33.81 -33.31 10.69
C ARG A 598 -32.58 -34.22 10.55
N ALA A 599 -32.80 -35.55 10.47
CA ALA A 599 -31.74 -36.55 10.28
C ALA A 599 -31.23 -36.63 8.81
N ALA A 600 -31.97 -36.06 7.86
CA ALA A 600 -31.66 -36.12 6.43
C ALA A 600 -30.85 -34.90 5.92
N ALA A 601 -30.39 -33.99 6.81
CA ALA A 601 -29.48 -32.95 6.41
C ALA A 601 -28.14 -33.56 5.93
N PRO A 602 -27.67 -33.30 4.70
CA PRO A 602 -26.48 -33.95 4.16
C PRO A 602 -25.26 -33.56 4.99
N VAL A 603 -24.69 -34.56 5.69
CA VAL A 603 -23.29 -34.49 6.10
C VAL A 603 -22.52 -34.64 4.79
N LEU A 604 -21.95 -33.54 4.30
CA LEU A 604 -21.01 -33.58 3.20
C LEU A 604 -19.80 -34.42 3.65
N GLU A 605 -19.79 -35.72 3.30
CA GLU A 605 -18.56 -36.47 3.21
C GLU A 605 -17.66 -35.74 2.21
N SER A 606 -16.54 -35.27 2.68
CA SER A 606 -15.49 -34.79 1.81
C SER A 606 -15.02 -36.00 0.99
N ASP A 607 -15.43 -36.06 -0.29
CA ASP A 607 -14.72 -36.85 -1.28
C ASP A 607 -13.30 -36.23 -1.41
N ALA A 608 -12.42 -36.77 -0.57
CA ALA A 608 -10.99 -36.71 -0.83
C ALA A 608 -10.73 -37.67 -2.01
N GLY A 609 -11.10 -37.21 -3.21
CA GLY A 609 -10.71 -37.85 -4.46
C GLY A 609 -9.20 -37.84 -4.56
N GLU A 610 -8.60 -39.00 -4.42
CA GLU A 610 -7.23 -39.29 -4.84
C GLU A 610 -7.03 -38.74 -6.27
N VAL A 611 -6.29 -37.68 -6.42
CA VAL A 611 -5.63 -37.36 -7.68
C VAL A 611 -4.31 -38.13 -7.68
N ARG A 612 -4.35 -39.33 -8.24
CA ARG A 612 -3.17 -39.98 -8.79
C ARG A 612 -2.93 -39.40 -10.17
N ALA A 613 -1.84 -38.68 -10.35
CA ALA A 613 -0.85 -38.74 -11.42
C ALA A 613 0.13 -37.55 -11.27
#